data_b72e10395599afd84c2a083fe936eb4d
#
_entry.id   b72e10395599afd84c2a083fe936eb4d
#
_cell.length_a   1.000
_cell.length_b   1.000
_cell.length_c   1.000
_cell.angle_alpha   90.00
_cell.angle_beta   90.00
_cell.angle_gamma   90.00
#
_symmetry.space_group_name_H-M   'P 1'
#
loop_
_entity.id
_entity.type
_entity.pdbx_description
1 polymer ?
#
loop_
_entity_poly.entity_id
_entity_poly.type
_entity_poly.pdbx_seq_one_letter_code
_entity_poly.pdbx_strand_id
1 'polypeptide(L)'
;MYKGESKVLQEGSNGTLKITESILYRNGAIENLVITKKEEIAPAVNKIVARGTKSYSSGGTYINTGTEDWYWPTVSPYVITSGFKWRWGKHHNGIDISGSGFGSPIYSSTDGTVTVTYSSCPNRGYYGSSCGQSWGNYIRVLTDDGAYTVIYAHIIADIKVKPGDHVTRGQHIGYMGDSGSSTGTHLHFGIINNSTGSYLNPCGALSC
;
A
#
# COMPACT_ATOMS: atom_id res chain seq x y z
N MET A 1 -4.49 1.75 -16.95
CA MET A 1 -4.38 1.88 -15.49
C MET A 1 -4.97 0.62 -14.88
N TYR A 2 -4.32 0.09 -13.88
CA TYR A 2 -4.77 -1.10 -13.17
C TYR A 2 -5.82 -0.76 -12.09
N LYS A 3 -6.60 -1.76 -11.68
CA LYS A 3 -7.63 -1.62 -10.65
C LYS A 3 -6.98 -1.16 -9.34
N GLY A 4 -7.43 -0.03 -8.79
CA GLY A 4 -6.80 0.63 -7.63
C GLY A 4 -5.97 1.88 -7.97
N GLU A 5 -5.50 2.01 -9.21
CA GLU A 5 -4.86 3.23 -9.67
C GLU A 5 -5.90 4.29 -10.04
N SER A 6 -5.57 5.55 -9.78
CA SER A 6 -6.38 6.67 -10.23
C SER A 6 -5.49 7.81 -10.72
N LYS A 7 -5.94 8.51 -11.75
CA LYS A 7 -5.29 9.71 -12.28
C LYS A 7 -6.32 10.80 -12.44
N VAL A 8 -6.03 11.97 -11.90
CA VAL A 8 -6.83 13.15 -12.14
C VAL A 8 -6.58 13.59 -13.59
N LEU A 9 -7.63 13.61 -14.39
CA LEU A 9 -7.60 14.07 -15.77
C LEU A 9 -7.95 15.55 -15.87
N GLN A 10 -8.80 16.02 -14.96
CA GLN A 10 -9.24 17.40 -14.84
C GLN A 10 -9.51 17.72 -13.38
N GLU A 11 -8.92 18.79 -12.88
CA GLU A 11 -9.29 19.31 -11.57
C GLU A 11 -10.65 20.03 -11.63
N GLY A 12 -11.44 19.84 -10.60
CA GLY A 12 -12.70 20.56 -10.44
C GLY A 12 -12.50 21.96 -9.89
N SER A 13 -13.38 22.87 -10.23
CA SER A 13 -13.48 24.18 -9.58
C SER A 13 -14.94 24.50 -9.25
N ASN A 14 -15.13 25.24 -8.16
CA ASN A 14 -16.45 25.71 -7.78
C ASN A 14 -16.92 26.77 -8.76
N GLY A 15 -18.19 26.71 -9.14
CA GLY A 15 -18.85 27.80 -9.85
C GLY A 15 -19.05 29.02 -8.95
N THR A 16 -19.28 30.16 -9.57
CA THR A 16 -19.58 31.41 -8.89
C THR A 16 -20.95 31.91 -9.31
N LEU A 17 -21.81 32.13 -8.33
CA LEU A 17 -23.16 32.74 -8.54
C LEU A 17 -23.15 34.11 -7.93
N LYS A 18 -23.66 35.09 -8.70
CA LYS A 18 -24.07 36.41 -8.17
C LYS A 18 -25.52 36.34 -7.76
N ILE A 19 -25.77 36.60 -6.49
CA ILE A 19 -27.11 36.63 -5.91
C ILE A 19 -27.46 38.08 -5.61
N THR A 20 -28.64 38.53 -6.09
CA THR A 20 -29.21 39.81 -5.72
C THR A 20 -30.38 39.55 -4.79
N GLU A 21 -30.36 40.18 -3.64
CA GLU A 21 -31.33 40.00 -2.58
C GLU A 21 -32.07 41.30 -2.31
N SER A 22 -33.37 41.22 -2.03
CA SER A 22 -34.16 42.31 -1.47
C SER A 22 -34.37 42.01 0.01
N ILE A 23 -33.94 42.93 0.85
CA ILE A 23 -34.02 42.80 2.30
C ILE A 23 -34.94 43.84 2.85
N LEU A 24 -36.04 43.36 3.52
CA LEU A 24 -36.96 44.25 4.23
C LEU A 24 -36.56 44.32 5.70
N TYR A 25 -36.39 45.55 6.17
CA TYR A 25 -36.10 45.83 7.59
C TYR A 25 -37.33 46.38 8.29
N ARG A 26 -37.58 45.92 9.52
CA ARG A 26 -38.55 46.53 10.43
C ARG A 26 -37.85 46.73 11.79
N ASN A 27 -37.89 47.98 12.30
CA ASN A 27 -37.28 48.38 13.58
C ASN A 27 -35.78 48.01 13.69
N GLY A 28 -35.03 48.07 12.58
CA GLY A 28 -33.60 47.77 12.54
C GLY A 28 -33.26 46.27 12.46
N ALA A 29 -34.27 45.38 12.44
CA ALA A 29 -34.06 43.93 12.26
C ALA A 29 -34.53 43.54 10.85
N ILE A 30 -33.90 42.50 10.28
CA ILE A 30 -34.31 41.89 9.00
C ILE A 30 -35.65 41.18 9.23
N GLU A 31 -36.69 41.64 8.57
CA GLU A 31 -38.04 41.02 8.62
C GLU A 31 -38.20 40.00 7.50
N ASN A 32 -37.68 40.28 6.31
CA ASN A 32 -37.78 39.38 5.17
C ASN A 32 -36.56 39.51 4.25
N LEU A 33 -36.13 38.40 3.65
CA LEU A 33 -35.06 38.34 2.67
C LEU A 33 -35.55 37.50 1.48
N VAL A 34 -35.55 38.13 0.28
CA VAL A 34 -36.00 37.49 -0.94
C VAL A 34 -34.89 37.57 -1.98
N ILE A 35 -34.47 36.43 -2.50
CA ILE A 35 -33.55 36.38 -3.62
C ILE A 35 -34.30 36.78 -4.89
N THR A 36 -33.95 37.93 -5.45
CA THR A 36 -34.62 38.50 -6.62
C THR A 36 -33.95 38.14 -7.93
N LYS A 37 -32.68 37.84 -7.93
CA LYS A 37 -31.91 37.42 -9.11
C LYS A 37 -30.80 36.47 -8.75
N LYS A 38 -30.62 35.43 -9.57
CA LYS A 38 -29.44 34.56 -9.57
C LYS A 38 -28.81 34.63 -10.96
N GLU A 39 -27.51 34.89 -11.02
CA GLU A 39 -26.77 35.01 -12.28
C GLU A 39 -25.48 34.20 -12.12
N GLU A 40 -25.28 33.23 -13.00
CA GLU A 40 -24.08 32.42 -13.00
C GLU A 40 -22.95 33.24 -13.64
N ILE A 41 -21.90 33.53 -12.84
CA ILE A 41 -20.72 34.27 -13.28
C ILE A 41 -19.68 33.33 -13.85
N ALA A 42 -19.52 32.18 -13.24
CA ALA A 42 -18.66 31.10 -13.72
C ALA A 42 -19.29 29.74 -13.43
N PRO A 43 -19.36 28.85 -14.40
CA PRO A 43 -19.87 27.51 -14.17
C PRO A 43 -18.92 26.70 -13.31
N ALA A 44 -19.47 25.78 -12.53
CA ALA A 44 -18.67 24.77 -11.84
C ALA A 44 -18.04 23.79 -12.85
N VAL A 45 -16.79 23.44 -12.62
CA VAL A 45 -16.08 22.43 -13.41
C VAL A 45 -15.99 21.15 -12.61
N ASN A 46 -16.45 20.05 -13.16
CA ASN A 46 -16.38 18.76 -12.50
C ASN A 46 -14.94 18.21 -12.49
N LYS A 47 -14.52 17.68 -11.35
CA LYS A 47 -13.30 16.90 -11.27
C LYS A 47 -13.50 15.58 -12.01
N ILE A 48 -12.61 15.28 -12.96
CA ILE A 48 -12.60 14.01 -13.70
C ILE A 48 -11.44 13.18 -13.23
N VAL A 49 -11.75 12.00 -12.72
CA VAL A 49 -10.76 11.02 -12.25
C VAL A 49 -10.89 9.76 -13.08
N ALA A 50 -9.85 9.41 -13.84
CA ALA A 50 -9.76 8.10 -14.44
C ALA A 50 -9.40 7.08 -13.35
N ARG A 51 -10.15 5.98 -13.29
CA ARG A 51 -9.87 4.83 -12.42
C ARG A 51 -9.45 3.65 -13.28
N GLY A 52 -8.40 2.96 -12.85
CA GLY A 52 -7.94 1.74 -13.50
C GLY A 52 -9.00 0.64 -13.41
N THR A 53 -9.28 0.01 -14.55
CA THR A 53 -10.21 -1.13 -14.66
C THR A 53 -9.51 -2.42 -15.02
N LYS A 54 -8.23 -2.37 -15.44
CA LYS A 54 -7.47 -3.58 -15.70
C LYS A 54 -7.29 -4.35 -14.40
N SER A 55 -7.81 -5.55 -14.34
CA SER A 55 -7.35 -6.52 -13.35
C SER A 55 -5.85 -6.68 -13.55
N TYR A 56 -5.08 -6.74 -12.47
CA TYR A 56 -3.74 -7.28 -12.56
C TYR A 56 -3.93 -8.71 -13.09
N SER A 57 -3.83 -8.89 -14.41
CA SER A 57 -3.62 -10.23 -14.90
C SER A 57 -2.25 -10.62 -14.38
N SER A 58 -2.16 -11.76 -13.77
CA SER A 58 -0.97 -12.43 -13.29
C SER A 58 0.08 -12.60 -14.41
N GLY A 59 0.63 -11.49 -14.87
CA GLY A 59 1.75 -11.42 -15.81
C GLY A 59 3.09 -11.27 -15.08
N GLY A 60 3.14 -11.54 -13.77
CA GLY A 60 4.38 -11.87 -13.09
C GLY A 60 4.79 -13.26 -13.56
N THR A 61 6.02 -13.41 -14.02
CA THR A 61 6.57 -14.71 -14.34
C THR A 61 6.49 -15.57 -13.08
N TYR A 62 5.60 -16.55 -13.07
CA TYR A 62 5.48 -17.51 -11.98
C TYR A 62 6.69 -18.40 -11.98
N ILE A 63 7.36 -18.54 -10.84
CA ILE A 63 8.19 -19.70 -10.63
C ILE A 63 7.34 -20.74 -9.92
N ASN A 64 7.25 -21.85 -10.58
CA ASN A 64 6.78 -23.08 -9.98
C ASN A 64 7.90 -23.63 -9.07
N THR A 65 7.77 -23.40 -7.76
CA THR A 65 8.61 -24.05 -6.74
C THR A 65 8.16 -25.51 -6.49
N GLY A 66 7.41 -26.09 -7.47
CA GLY A 66 6.95 -27.48 -7.42
C GLY A 66 5.52 -27.66 -6.96
N THR A 67 4.91 -26.72 -6.22
CA THR A 67 3.54 -26.86 -5.71
C THR A 67 2.74 -25.56 -5.61
N GLU A 68 3.36 -24.36 -5.60
CA GLU A 68 2.62 -23.10 -5.50
C GLU A 68 3.20 -21.99 -6.38
N ASP A 69 2.31 -21.28 -7.10
CA ASP A 69 2.65 -20.08 -7.85
C ASP A 69 2.69 -18.90 -6.89
N TRP A 70 3.84 -18.24 -6.75
CA TRP A 70 4.01 -17.06 -5.90
C TRP A 70 3.64 -15.79 -6.66
N TYR A 71 2.91 -14.88 -6.02
CA TYR A 71 2.56 -13.58 -6.58
C TYR A 71 3.61 -12.53 -6.22
N TRP A 72 3.98 -11.66 -7.17
CA TRP A 72 4.90 -10.57 -6.91
C TRP A 72 4.29 -9.58 -5.89
N PRO A 73 4.99 -9.24 -4.78
CA PRO A 73 4.36 -8.59 -3.63
C PRO A 73 4.10 -7.09 -3.79
N THR A 74 4.43 -6.47 -4.91
CA THR A 74 4.19 -5.03 -5.15
C THR A 74 3.98 -4.73 -6.63
N VAL A 75 3.73 -3.45 -6.97
CA VAL A 75 3.48 -2.98 -8.34
C VAL A 75 4.76 -2.52 -9.04
N SER A 76 4.75 -2.59 -10.38
CA SER A 76 5.77 -1.96 -11.24
C SER A 76 5.63 -0.41 -11.21
N PRO A 77 6.75 0.36 -11.38
CA PRO A 77 8.12 -0.16 -11.56
C PRO A 77 8.72 -0.65 -10.24
N TYR A 78 9.52 -1.70 -10.28
CA TYR A 78 10.25 -2.18 -9.12
C TYR A 78 11.68 -2.59 -9.49
N VAL A 79 12.56 -2.56 -8.50
CA VAL A 79 13.94 -3.01 -8.58
C VAL A 79 14.34 -3.68 -7.28
N ILE A 80 15.09 -4.77 -7.34
CA ILE A 80 15.70 -5.39 -6.17
C ILE A 80 16.96 -4.61 -5.83
N THR A 81 16.89 -3.83 -4.76
CA THR A 81 18.00 -3.00 -4.30
C THR A 81 18.99 -3.77 -3.43
N SER A 82 18.55 -4.86 -2.81
CA SER A 82 19.41 -5.77 -2.07
C SER A 82 18.90 -7.21 -2.13
N GLY A 83 19.77 -8.14 -2.49
CA GLY A 83 19.44 -9.57 -2.57
C GLY A 83 19.66 -10.32 -1.25
N PHE A 84 19.33 -11.62 -1.27
CA PHE A 84 19.57 -12.59 -0.20
C PHE A 84 21.05 -12.96 -0.16
N LYS A 85 21.84 -12.28 0.70
CA LYS A 85 23.30 -12.42 0.74
C LYS A 85 23.91 -11.89 2.02
N TRP A 86 25.17 -12.23 2.26
CA TRP A 86 25.97 -11.61 3.30
C TRP A 86 26.26 -10.13 2.97
N ARG A 87 26.00 -9.24 3.95
CA ARG A 87 26.31 -7.82 3.87
C ARG A 87 26.58 -7.24 5.27
N TRP A 88 27.56 -6.37 5.40
CA TRP A 88 27.90 -5.67 6.65
C TRP A 88 27.97 -6.59 7.89
N GLY A 89 28.63 -7.75 7.74
CA GLY A 89 28.86 -8.70 8.84
C GLY A 89 27.66 -9.53 9.26
N LYS A 90 26.53 -9.48 8.52
CA LYS A 90 25.34 -10.33 8.76
C LYS A 90 24.69 -10.78 7.46
N HIS A 91 23.95 -11.85 7.53
CA HIS A 91 23.15 -12.32 6.39
C HIS A 91 21.88 -11.48 6.25
N HIS A 92 21.56 -11.07 5.02
CA HIS A 92 20.29 -10.48 4.66
C HIS A 92 19.26 -11.57 4.38
N ASN A 93 18.30 -11.72 5.28
CA ASN A 93 17.34 -12.83 5.29
C ASN A 93 16.09 -12.56 4.44
N GLY A 94 16.26 -11.92 3.29
CA GLY A 94 15.20 -11.58 2.36
C GLY A 94 15.74 -10.84 1.15
N ILE A 95 14.88 -10.20 0.43
CA ILE A 95 15.20 -9.23 -0.62
C ILE A 95 14.57 -7.89 -0.31
N ASP A 96 15.24 -6.80 -0.69
CA ASP A 96 14.70 -5.46 -0.57
C ASP A 96 14.22 -4.98 -1.95
N ILE A 97 12.94 -4.66 -2.07
CA ILE A 97 12.27 -4.28 -3.31
C ILE A 97 11.88 -2.80 -3.22
N SER A 98 12.38 -1.99 -4.15
CA SER A 98 12.08 -0.55 -4.29
C SER A 98 11.56 -0.21 -5.67
N GLY A 99 11.38 1.08 -5.95
CA GLY A 99 11.06 1.62 -7.28
C GLY A 99 9.61 2.07 -7.42
N SER A 100 8.66 1.37 -6.85
CA SER A 100 7.23 1.74 -6.88
C SER A 100 6.91 2.94 -5.97
N GLY A 101 7.74 3.20 -4.94
CA GLY A 101 7.64 4.38 -4.09
C GLY A 101 6.86 4.19 -2.80
N PHE A 102 6.95 5.18 -1.92
CA PHE A 102 6.26 5.20 -0.63
C PHE A 102 4.74 5.21 -0.81
N GLY A 103 4.03 4.34 -0.09
CA GLY A 103 2.59 4.19 -0.19
C GLY A 103 2.13 3.27 -1.33
N SER A 104 3.06 2.66 -2.08
CA SER A 104 2.69 1.65 -3.07
C SER A 104 2.03 0.44 -2.43
N PRO A 105 1.02 -0.17 -3.06
CA PRO A 105 0.33 -1.31 -2.49
C PRO A 105 1.23 -2.53 -2.38
N ILE A 106 1.03 -3.27 -1.29
CA ILE A 106 1.66 -4.57 -1.03
C ILE A 106 0.58 -5.64 -1.07
N TYR A 107 0.89 -6.74 -1.76
CA TYR A 107 -0.01 -7.86 -1.97
C TYR A 107 0.52 -9.13 -1.32
N SER A 108 -0.38 -9.99 -0.86
CA SER A 108 0.00 -11.32 -0.41
C SER A 108 0.58 -12.12 -1.58
N SER A 109 1.76 -12.71 -1.37
CA SER A 109 2.40 -13.54 -2.39
C SER A 109 1.81 -14.94 -2.47
N THR A 110 1.09 -15.37 -1.44
CA THR A 110 0.50 -16.70 -1.31
C THR A 110 -0.91 -16.63 -0.73
N ASP A 111 -1.67 -17.70 -0.87
CA ASP A 111 -2.81 -17.96 0.00
C ASP A 111 -2.29 -18.35 1.39
N GLY A 112 -3.00 -17.95 2.45
CA GLY A 112 -2.55 -18.25 3.81
C GLY A 112 -3.25 -17.47 4.90
N THR A 113 -2.83 -17.70 6.14
CA THR A 113 -3.37 -17.05 7.33
C THR A 113 -2.39 -16.03 7.88
N VAL A 114 -2.85 -14.81 8.14
CA VAL A 114 -2.08 -13.77 8.83
C VAL A 114 -1.82 -14.22 10.27
N THR A 115 -0.56 -14.39 10.64
CA THR A 115 -0.19 -14.83 11.99
C THR A 115 0.24 -13.66 12.88
N VAL A 116 0.84 -12.63 12.30
CA VAL A 116 1.32 -11.44 13.03
C VAL A 116 1.10 -10.20 12.18
N THR A 117 0.66 -9.12 12.83
CA THR A 117 0.78 -7.76 12.33
C THR A 117 1.41 -6.88 13.41
N TYR A 118 2.29 -5.98 13.01
CA TYR A 118 2.87 -4.97 13.89
C TYR A 118 2.81 -3.61 13.19
N SER A 119 2.22 -2.61 13.83
CA SER A 119 1.91 -1.30 13.24
C SER A 119 2.21 -0.11 14.15
N SER A 120 3.09 -0.31 15.15
CA SER A 120 3.36 0.73 16.17
C SER A 120 4.62 1.56 15.86
N CYS A 121 5.27 1.34 14.71
CA CYS A 121 6.40 2.15 14.28
C CYS A 121 5.97 3.38 13.50
N PRO A 122 6.69 4.51 13.60
CA PRO A 122 6.55 5.59 12.64
C PRO A 122 6.79 5.08 11.21
N ASN A 123 6.02 5.62 10.26
CA ASN A 123 6.04 5.16 8.86
C ASN A 123 7.33 5.53 8.11
N ARG A 124 8.12 6.44 8.66
CA ARG A 124 9.41 6.92 8.11
C ARG A 124 10.43 7.11 9.22
N GLY A 125 11.69 6.99 8.85
CA GLY A 125 12.84 7.25 9.69
C GLY A 125 13.52 5.99 10.19
N TYR A 126 14.82 6.12 10.50
CA TYR A 126 15.64 5.02 10.97
C TYR A 126 15.53 4.87 12.50
N TYR A 127 14.97 3.77 12.95
CA TYR A 127 14.77 3.45 14.37
C TYR A 127 15.59 2.25 14.85
N GLY A 128 16.41 1.67 14.00
CA GLY A 128 17.22 0.48 14.34
C GLY A 128 16.34 -0.66 14.87
N SER A 129 16.84 -1.35 15.90
CA SER A 129 16.11 -2.46 16.54
C SER A 129 15.04 -2.01 17.55
N SER A 130 14.96 -0.71 17.87
CA SER A 130 14.02 -0.18 18.86
C SER A 130 12.56 -0.26 18.41
N CYS A 131 12.29 -0.47 17.13
CA CYS A 131 10.95 -0.58 16.60
C CYS A 131 10.78 -1.83 15.75
N GLY A 132 9.83 -2.69 16.16
CA GLY A 132 9.48 -3.92 15.43
C GLY A 132 10.66 -4.87 15.23
N GLN A 133 11.61 -4.95 16.18
CA GLN A 133 12.81 -5.79 16.09
C GLN A 133 13.64 -5.54 14.81
N SER A 134 13.77 -4.29 14.41
CA SER A 134 14.38 -3.80 13.16
C SER A 134 13.45 -3.84 11.93
N TRP A 135 12.41 -4.62 11.92
CA TRP A 135 11.49 -4.76 10.76
C TRP A 135 10.52 -3.59 10.59
N GLY A 136 10.44 -2.70 11.59
CA GLY A 136 9.46 -1.65 11.58
C GLY A 136 8.03 -2.21 11.68
N ASN A 137 7.11 -1.66 10.91
CA ASN A 137 5.78 -2.26 10.75
C ASN A 137 5.89 -3.44 9.78
N TYR A 138 5.19 -4.54 10.10
CA TYR A 138 5.30 -5.77 9.31
C TYR A 138 4.08 -6.66 9.41
N ILE A 139 3.95 -7.57 8.43
CA ILE A 139 2.96 -8.63 8.37
C ILE A 139 3.68 -9.97 8.22
N ARG A 140 3.17 -11.02 8.88
CA ARG A 140 3.55 -12.41 8.61
C ARG A 140 2.34 -13.20 8.16
N VAL A 141 2.51 -13.96 7.09
CA VAL A 141 1.49 -14.86 6.55
C VAL A 141 2.04 -16.28 6.58
N LEU A 142 1.33 -17.19 7.21
CA LEU A 142 1.57 -18.64 7.15
C LEU A 142 0.85 -19.18 5.93
N THR A 143 1.56 -19.85 5.03
CA THR A 143 0.95 -20.50 3.85
C THR A 143 -0.07 -21.57 4.26
N ASP A 144 -1.08 -21.85 3.44
CA ASP A 144 -2.16 -22.78 3.76
C ASP A 144 -1.66 -24.21 3.98
N ASP A 145 -0.59 -24.62 3.32
CA ASP A 145 0.09 -25.89 3.55
C ASP A 145 0.95 -25.93 4.82
N GLY A 146 1.11 -24.76 5.49
CA GLY A 146 1.95 -24.60 6.67
C GLY A 146 3.46 -24.67 6.40
N ALA A 147 3.90 -24.83 5.15
CA ALA A 147 5.29 -25.04 4.81
C ALA A 147 6.16 -23.80 4.99
N TYR A 148 5.59 -22.60 4.77
CA TYR A 148 6.33 -21.35 4.77
C TYR A 148 5.65 -20.27 5.61
N THR A 149 6.49 -19.37 6.16
CA THR A 149 6.05 -18.08 6.70
C THR A 149 6.63 -16.97 5.84
N VAL A 150 5.75 -16.15 5.27
CA VAL A 150 6.11 -14.99 4.42
C VAL A 150 6.10 -13.73 5.25
N ILE A 151 7.11 -12.88 5.06
CA ILE A 151 7.34 -11.65 5.82
C ILE A 151 7.29 -10.46 4.87
N TYR A 152 6.51 -9.45 5.23
CA TYR A 152 6.40 -8.16 4.57
C TYR A 152 6.75 -7.08 5.58
N ALA A 153 7.95 -6.48 5.49
CA ALA A 153 8.46 -5.56 6.49
C ALA A 153 8.79 -4.16 5.92
N HIS A 154 9.08 -3.21 6.82
CA HIS A 154 9.27 -1.78 6.57
C HIS A 154 8.04 -1.08 5.97
N ILE A 155 6.85 -1.62 6.22
CA ILE A 155 5.58 -1.14 5.66
C ILE A 155 5.01 0.05 6.45
N ILE A 156 3.98 0.69 5.90
CA ILE A 156 3.20 1.72 6.58
C ILE A 156 2.31 1.07 7.66
N ALA A 157 2.03 1.79 8.76
CA ALA A 157 1.17 1.31 9.85
C ALA A 157 -0.29 1.06 9.44
N ASP A 158 -0.73 1.57 8.27
CA ASP A 158 -2.05 1.29 7.68
C ASP A 158 -2.10 -0.12 7.07
N ILE A 159 -2.14 -1.13 7.94
CA ILE A 159 -2.23 -2.55 7.58
C ILE A 159 -3.71 -2.90 7.33
N LYS A 160 -3.99 -3.59 6.22
CA LYS A 160 -5.37 -3.91 5.77
C LYS A 160 -5.91 -5.23 6.31
N VAL A 161 -5.11 -5.95 7.07
CA VAL A 161 -5.42 -7.27 7.60
C VAL A 161 -5.01 -7.36 9.07
N LYS A 162 -5.53 -8.33 9.80
CA LYS A 162 -5.21 -8.59 11.21
C LYS A 162 -4.89 -10.08 11.44
N PRO A 163 -4.22 -10.43 12.53
CA PRO A 163 -3.99 -11.84 12.88
C PRO A 163 -5.29 -12.65 12.89
N GLY A 164 -5.24 -13.82 12.27
CA GLY A 164 -6.37 -14.71 12.05
C GLY A 164 -7.12 -14.52 10.74
N ASP A 165 -6.90 -13.41 10.01
CA ASP A 165 -7.50 -13.26 8.68
C ASP A 165 -6.84 -14.23 7.70
N HIS A 166 -7.66 -14.91 6.88
CA HIS A 166 -7.19 -15.63 5.71
C HIS A 166 -7.05 -14.64 4.55
N VAL A 167 -5.90 -14.69 3.87
CA VAL A 167 -5.61 -13.88 2.68
C VAL A 167 -5.43 -14.76 1.47
N THR A 168 -5.84 -14.25 0.32
CA THR A 168 -5.61 -14.91 -0.95
C THR A 168 -4.43 -14.28 -1.68
N ARG A 169 -3.76 -15.05 -2.48
CA ARG A 169 -2.68 -14.61 -3.38
C ARG A 169 -3.13 -13.40 -4.22
N GLY A 170 -2.33 -12.32 -4.22
CA GLY A 170 -2.67 -11.06 -4.87
C GLY A 170 -3.63 -10.17 -4.09
N GLN A 171 -4.06 -10.56 -2.89
CA GLN A 171 -4.86 -9.69 -2.03
C GLN A 171 -4.02 -8.53 -1.50
N HIS A 172 -4.57 -7.32 -1.55
CA HIS A 172 -3.95 -6.12 -0.98
C HIS A 172 -3.94 -6.21 0.56
N ILE A 173 -2.75 -6.18 1.18
CA ILE A 173 -2.56 -6.36 2.62
C ILE A 173 -1.95 -5.16 3.34
N GLY A 174 -1.35 -4.21 2.63
CA GLY A 174 -0.71 -3.03 3.22
C GLY A 174 -0.03 -2.15 2.18
N TYR A 175 0.85 -1.27 2.64
CA TYR A 175 1.54 -0.30 1.79
C TYR A 175 3.03 -0.24 2.09
N MET A 176 3.85 -0.08 1.05
CA MET A 176 5.30 0.10 1.16
C MET A 176 5.63 1.36 1.97
N GLY A 177 6.54 1.24 2.92
CA GLY A 177 6.95 2.32 3.81
C GLY A 177 8.46 2.48 3.90
N ASP A 178 8.90 3.02 5.04
CA ASP A 178 10.30 3.25 5.40
C ASP A 178 10.43 3.19 6.93
N SER A 179 9.77 2.22 7.55
CA SER A 179 9.70 2.08 9.01
C SER A 179 10.79 1.16 9.55
N GLY A 180 11.18 1.36 10.82
CA GLY A 180 12.15 0.50 11.51
C GLY A 180 13.62 0.75 11.13
N SER A 181 14.39 -0.31 10.89
CA SER A 181 15.80 -0.22 10.48
C SER A 181 15.92 -0.12 8.95
N SER A 182 15.35 0.94 8.40
CA SER A 182 15.31 1.24 6.97
C SER A 182 16.05 2.55 6.68
N THR A 183 16.72 2.63 5.54
CA THR A 183 17.45 3.82 5.06
C THR A 183 16.77 4.48 3.86
N GLY A 184 15.60 4.00 3.49
CA GLY A 184 14.82 4.51 2.36
C GLY A 184 13.65 3.61 2.03
N THR A 185 12.70 4.12 1.27
CA THR A 185 11.46 3.41 0.93
C THR A 185 11.73 2.10 0.20
N HIS A 186 11.35 0.99 0.81
CA HIS A 186 11.40 -0.34 0.22
C HIS A 186 10.49 -1.31 0.97
N LEU A 187 10.16 -2.42 0.34
CA LEU A 187 9.61 -3.61 0.98
C LEU A 187 10.75 -4.59 1.25
N HIS A 188 10.97 -4.95 2.51
CA HIS A 188 11.74 -6.14 2.83
C HIS A 188 10.83 -7.35 2.75
N PHE A 189 11.15 -8.29 1.86
CA PHE A 189 10.40 -9.51 1.62
C PHE A 189 11.21 -10.73 1.99
N GLY A 190 10.72 -11.52 2.94
CA GLY A 190 11.39 -12.70 3.46
C GLY A 190 10.53 -13.94 3.45
N ILE A 191 11.14 -15.11 3.34
CA ILE A 191 10.48 -16.43 3.39
C ILE A 191 11.22 -17.30 4.39
N ILE A 192 10.48 -17.89 5.32
CA ILE A 192 10.99 -18.88 6.28
C ILE A 192 10.42 -20.24 5.90
N ASN A 193 11.28 -21.24 5.78
CA ASN A 193 10.86 -22.65 5.74
C ASN A 193 10.56 -23.10 7.17
N ASN A 194 9.31 -23.42 7.47
CA ASN A 194 8.86 -23.74 8.82
C ASN A 194 9.39 -25.09 9.35
N SER A 195 9.72 -26.03 8.46
CA SER A 195 10.28 -27.33 8.90
C SER A 195 11.73 -27.23 9.38
N THR A 196 12.50 -26.25 8.85
CA THR A 196 13.91 -26.06 9.19
C THR A 196 14.19 -24.81 10.02
N GLY A 197 13.24 -23.86 10.07
CA GLY A 197 13.40 -22.54 10.64
C GLY A 197 14.34 -21.61 9.83
N SER A 198 14.81 -22.06 8.67
CA SER A 198 15.77 -21.33 7.86
C SER A 198 15.11 -20.36 6.90
N TYR A 199 15.74 -19.19 6.71
CA TYR A 199 15.33 -18.28 5.63
C TYR A 199 15.73 -18.82 4.27
N LEU A 200 14.85 -18.64 3.30
CA LEU A 200 15.06 -19.00 1.90
C LEU A 200 15.32 -17.75 1.06
N ASN A 201 16.05 -17.93 -0.05
CA ASN A 201 16.16 -16.87 -1.06
C ASN A 201 14.82 -16.66 -1.77
N PRO A 202 14.15 -15.51 -1.59
CA PRO A 202 12.86 -15.26 -2.23
C PRO A 202 12.89 -15.29 -3.75
N CYS A 203 14.05 -15.06 -4.37
CA CYS A 203 14.18 -15.15 -5.82
C CYS A 203 13.98 -16.58 -6.36
N GLY A 204 14.11 -17.60 -5.54
CA GLY A 204 13.69 -18.96 -5.87
C GLY A 204 12.19 -19.10 -6.07
N ALA A 205 11.40 -18.32 -5.34
CA ALA A 205 9.94 -18.30 -5.41
C ALA A 205 9.39 -17.24 -6.39
N LEU A 206 10.03 -16.08 -6.50
CA LEU A 206 9.53 -14.91 -7.25
C LEU A 206 10.12 -14.73 -8.65
N SER A 207 10.99 -15.58 -9.16
CA SER A 207 11.69 -15.42 -10.47
C SER A 207 12.43 -14.09 -10.64
N CYS A 208 13.23 -13.66 -9.66
CA CYS A 208 13.96 -12.42 -9.87
C CYS A 208 15.15 -12.55 -10.84
#